data_0a30c40eaa4962681e6b7f8c0b16e71c
#
_entry.id   0a30c40eaa4962681e6b7f8c0b16e71c
#
_cell.length_a   1.000
_cell.length_b   1.000
_cell.length_c   1.000
_cell.angle_alpha   90.00
_cell.angle_beta   90.00
_cell.angle_gamma   90.00
#
_symmetry.space_group_name_H-M   'P 1'
#
loop_
_entity.id
_entity.type
_entity.pdbx_description
1 polymer ?
#
loop_
_entity_poly.entity_id
_entity_poly.type
_entity_poly.pdbx_seq_one_letter_code
_entity_poly.pdbx_strand_id
1 'polypeptide(L)'
;MNEKNIRNFSIIAHIDHGKSTLADRLLEACNAVSAREMEDQILDNMDLERERGITIKARAVTFDYTAQDGETYTLNLIDTPGHVDFNYEVSRSLAACEGALLIVDASQGIEAQTLANTYLAMEHDLEIRPVINKIDLPAARPEEVKHEIEDVIGLPAMDAPEISAKNGINIHSVLEMVVNDVPPPKGDRAAPLQCLIFDSQYDSYRGAIVYMRVVNGVVKPGMDLRMMATGAVYKVVEVGYLHPFGMRPADALGAGEVGYLTASIKTVSDTRVGDTITGVENPAPEALPGYHQAQPMVFSGVYPADGSKYGDLRDALEKLKLNDASMSYTQENSVALGFGFRCGFLGLLHMEIILERLEREYNLDLITTAPNVVYKITKIDGTELDVYTPLNYPDPAEIETAMEPFAKVSVLTPPEYVGAIMELCTNRRGEYKDMKYLDPTRVELHYSMPLNEIIYDFFDALKSRTRGYGSLNYELEGYRPSKLVKLDILLNGEVVDALSFILFADNAYTRARKICEKLKDNIPRQMFEIPVQAAIGGKVIARETIKALRKDVLAKCYGGDITRKKKLLEKQKEGKKRMPTFGTVSVPSDAFMAVLKLDE
;
A
#
# COMPACT_ATOMS: atom_id res chain seq x y z
N MET A 1 -27.40 -25.24 -2.12
CA MET A 1 -26.12 -25.96 -2.20
C MET A 1 -25.92 -26.84 -0.97
N ASN A 2 -25.18 -27.93 -1.08
CA ASN A 2 -24.78 -28.73 0.08
C ASN A 2 -23.53 -28.06 0.70
N GLU A 3 -23.59 -27.66 1.95
CA GLU A 3 -22.50 -26.99 2.67
C GLU A 3 -21.20 -27.81 2.65
N LYS A 4 -21.31 -29.14 2.62
CA LYS A 4 -20.16 -30.05 2.57
C LYS A 4 -19.32 -29.92 1.28
N ASN A 5 -19.93 -29.42 0.20
CA ASN A 5 -19.29 -29.29 -1.10
C ASN A 5 -18.83 -27.83 -1.37
N ILE A 6 -18.79 -26.95 -0.36
CA ILE A 6 -18.26 -25.61 -0.46
C ILE A 6 -16.79 -25.59 0.01
N ARG A 7 -15.93 -24.86 -0.69
CA ARG A 7 -14.56 -24.59 -0.27
C ARG A 7 -14.25 -23.10 -0.43
N ASN A 8 -13.98 -22.44 0.69
CA ASN A 8 -13.57 -21.04 0.71
C ASN A 8 -12.06 -21.00 0.97
N PHE A 9 -11.30 -20.51 0.03
CA PHE A 9 -9.85 -20.46 0.15
C PHE A 9 -9.28 -19.20 -0.46
N SER A 10 -8.10 -18.84 0.01
CA SER A 10 -7.31 -17.73 -0.50
C SER A 10 -5.99 -18.24 -1.06
N ILE A 11 -5.34 -17.42 -1.88
CA ILE A 11 -3.98 -17.65 -2.35
C ILE A 11 -3.07 -16.62 -1.71
N ILE A 12 -2.10 -17.08 -0.94
CA ILE A 12 -1.06 -16.27 -0.31
C ILE A 12 0.29 -16.56 -0.95
N ALA A 13 1.05 -15.52 -1.24
CA ALA A 13 2.33 -15.64 -1.91
C ALA A 13 3.19 -14.40 -1.66
N HIS A 14 4.49 -14.53 -1.87
CA HIS A 14 5.35 -13.37 -2.08
C HIS A 14 5.08 -12.74 -3.45
N ILE A 15 5.47 -11.47 -3.64
CA ILE A 15 5.41 -10.78 -4.94
C ILE A 15 6.18 -11.62 -5.98
N ASP A 16 5.67 -11.71 -7.19
CA ASP A 16 6.24 -12.45 -8.32
C ASP A 16 6.31 -13.99 -8.16
N HIS A 17 5.80 -14.60 -7.09
CA HIS A 17 5.74 -16.08 -6.98
C HIS A 17 4.68 -16.72 -7.88
N GLY A 18 3.85 -15.92 -8.58
CA GLY A 18 2.89 -16.38 -9.57
C GLY A 18 1.48 -16.61 -9.06
N LYS A 19 1.07 -15.85 -8.05
CA LYS A 19 -0.27 -15.86 -7.44
C LYS A 19 -1.37 -15.65 -8.48
N SER A 20 -1.39 -14.50 -9.17
CA SER A 20 -2.43 -14.15 -10.17
C SER A 20 -2.43 -15.12 -11.35
N THR A 21 -1.23 -15.60 -11.77
CA THR A 21 -1.11 -16.62 -12.84
C THR A 21 -1.73 -17.95 -12.41
N LEU A 22 -1.57 -18.37 -11.15
CA LEU A 22 -2.22 -19.60 -10.68
C LEU A 22 -3.74 -19.41 -10.61
N ALA A 23 -4.22 -18.27 -10.10
CA ALA A 23 -5.65 -17.95 -10.06
C ALA A 23 -6.29 -18.06 -11.46
N ASP A 24 -5.66 -17.49 -12.49
CA ASP A 24 -6.10 -17.62 -13.89
C ASP A 24 -6.18 -19.09 -14.34
N ARG A 25 -5.16 -19.90 -14.01
CA ARG A 25 -5.13 -21.32 -14.40
C ARG A 25 -6.19 -22.16 -13.68
N LEU A 26 -6.50 -21.85 -12.42
CA LEU A 26 -7.59 -22.51 -11.70
C LEU A 26 -8.95 -22.22 -12.37
N LEU A 27 -9.19 -20.96 -12.75
CA LEU A 27 -10.41 -20.57 -13.47
C LEU A 27 -10.52 -21.22 -14.85
N GLU A 28 -9.41 -21.28 -15.58
CA GLU A 28 -9.33 -21.97 -16.88
C GLU A 28 -9.61 -23.47 -16.76
N ALA A 29 -8.97 -24.16 -15.80
CA ALA A 29 -9.13 -25.59 -15.57
C ALA A 29 -10.57 -25.99 -15.20
N CYS A 30 -11.29 -25.09 -14.53
CA CYS A 30 -12.70 -25.27 -14.16
C CYS A 30 -13.67 -24.79 -15.26
N ASN A 31 -13.20 -24.35 -16.42
CA ASN A 31 -14.02 -23.73 -17.47
C ASN A 31 -14.91 -22.57 -16.97
N ALA A 32 -14.49 -21.89 -15.90
CA ALA A 32 -15.17 -20.71 -15.38
C ALA A 32 -15.01 -19.50 -16.33
N VAL A 33 -14.02 -19.57 -17.20
CA VAL A 33 -13.70 -18.57 -18.22
C VAL A 33 -13.54 -19.30 -19.56
N SER A 34 -14.20 -18.80 -20.61
CA SER A 34 -14.02 -19.39 -21.93
C SER A 34 -12.65 -19.03 -22.52
N ALA A 35 -12.09 -19.90 -23.37
CA ALA A 35 -10.79 -19.67 -24.01
C ALA A 35 -10.73 -18.38 -24.88
N ARG A 36 -11.89 -17.79 -25.22
CA ARG A 36 -11.97 -16.52 -25.98
C ARG A 36 -11.95 -15.29 -25.08
N GLU A 37 -12.34 -15.45 -23.82
CA GLU A 37 -12.42 -14.40 -22.80
C GLU A 37 -11.21 -14.44 -21.88
N MET A 38 -10.31 -15.42 -22.06
CA MET A 38 -9.11 -15.56 -21.26
C MET A 38 -8.14 -14.45 -21.60
N GLU A 39 -7.88 -13.60 -20.61
CA GLU A 39 -6.84 -12.57 -20.59
C GLU A 39 -5.86 -12.89 -19.45
N ASP A 40 -4.64 -12.40 -19.55
CA ASP A 40 -3.70 -12.50 -18.42
C ASP A 40 -4.17 -11.65 -17.25
N GLN A 41 -4.10 -12.19 -16.04
CA GLN A 41 -4.50 -11.52 -14.80
C GLN A 41 -5.99 -11.09 -14.80
N ILE A 42 -6.88 -12.05 -15.09
CA ILE A 42 -8.35 -11.81 -15.16
C ILE A 42 -8.92 -11.21 -13.86
N LEU A 43 -8.35 -11.58 -12.71
CA LEU A 43 -8.80 -11.08 -11.42
C LEU A 43 -8.28 -9.66 -11.14
N ASP A 44 -7.20 -9.22 -11.77
CA ASP A 44 -6.65 -7.89 -11.65
C ASP A 44 -7.40 -6.93 -12.59
N ASN A 45 -8.41 -6.24 -12.06
CA ASN A 45 -9.31 -5.38 -12.86
C ASN A 45 -8.79 -3.98 -13.12
N MET A 46 -7.85 -3.51 -12.32
CA MET A 46 -7.27 -2.19 -12.47
C MET A 46 -6.11 -2.25 -13.47
N ASP A 47 -6.05 -1.27 -14.38
CA ASP A 47 -4.90 -1.15 -15.28
C ASP A 47 -3.59 -1.07 -14.51
N LEU A 48 -3.60 -0.43 -13.34
CA LEU A 48 -2.46 -0.33 -12.43
C LEU A 48 -2.00 -1.66 -11.86
N GLU A 49 -2.92 -2.59 -11.55
CA GLU A 49 -2.59 -3.95 -11.10
C GLU A 49 -1.82 -4.69 -12.18
N ARG A 50 -2.34 -4.63 -13.42
CA ARG A 50 -1.72 -5.28 -14.59
C ARG A 50 -0.37 -4.67 -14.96
N GLU A 51 -0.26 -3.34 -14.95
CA GLU A 51 1.00 -2.64 -15.27
C GLU A 51 2.10 -2.90 -14.25
N ARG A 52 1.75 -2.97 -12.96
CA ARG A 52 2.70 -3.18 -11.86
C ARG A 52 2.92 -4.66 -11.54
N GLY A 53 2.09 -5.56 -12.07
CA GLY A 53 2.13 -7.01 -11.80
C GLY A 53 1.80 -7.37 -10.36
N ILE A 54 1.02 -6.54 -9.65
CA ILE A 54 0.64 -6.74 -8.26
C ILE A 54 -0.87 -6.63 -8.08
N THR A 55 -1.46 -7.49 -7.28
CA THR A 55 -2.84 -7.34 -6.83
C THR A 55 -2.90 -6.24 -5.76
N ILE A 56 -3.75 -5.24 -5.99
CA ILE A 56 -3.93 -4.10 -5.08
C ILE A 56 -5.15 -4.35 -4.20
N LYS A 57 -6.24 -4.82 -4.79
CA LYS A 57 -7.51 -5.03 -4.10
C LYS A 57 -7.89 -6.51 -4.08
N ALA A 58 -8.33 -6.99 -2.92
CA ALA A 58 -8.84 -8.35 -2.79
C ALA A 58 -10.09 -8.56 -3.64
N ARG A 59 -10.18 -9.70 -4.31
CA ARG A 59 -11.31 -10.06 -5.14
C ARG A 59 -11.79 -11.47 -4.87
N ALA A 60 -13.09 -11.64 -4.70
CA ALA A 60 -13.71 -12.95 -4.55
C ALA A 60 -14.32 -13.42 -5.88
N VAL A 61 -14.18 -14.71 -6.18
CA VAL A 61 -14.74 -15.35 -7.36
C VAL A 61 -15.26 -16.73 -6.98
N THR A 62 -16.47 -17.05 -7.46
CA THR A 62 -17.15 -18.34 -7.27
C THR A 62 -17.16 -19.12 -8.58
N PHE A 63 -16.75 -20.38 -8.55
CA PHE A 63 -16.78 -21.30 -9.68
C PHE A 63 -16.97 -22.74 -9.22
N ASP A 64 -17.43 -23.62 -10.12
CA ASP A 64 -17.70 -25.01 -9.83
C ASP A 64 -16.58 -25.91 -10.37
N TYR A 65 -16.22 -26.93 -9.61
CA TYR A 65 -15.25 -27.95 -9.99
C TYR A 65 -15.81 -29.34 -9.75
N THR A 66 -15.78 -30.21 -10.75
CA THR A 66 -16.11 -31.62 -10.61
C THR A 66 -14.84 -32.40 -10.31
N ALA A 67 -14.73 -32.91 -9.09
CA ALA A 67 -13.55 -33.61 -8.59
C ALA A 67 -13.50 -35.06 -9.07
N GLN A 68 -12.37 -35.74 -8.79
CA GLN A 68 -12.16 -37.16 -9.17
C GLN A 68 -13.13 -38.11 -8.48
N ASP A 69 -13.72 -37.74 -7.34
CA ASP A 69 -14.79 -38.48 -6.67
C ASP A 69 -16.13 -38.45 -7.40
N GLY A 70 -16.24 -37.62 -8.45
CA GLY A 70 -17.45 -37.43 -9.25
C GLY A 70 -18.45 -36.43 -8.67
N GLU A 71 -18.16 -35.84 -7.51
CA GLU A 71 -18.97 -34.78 -6.90
C GLU A 71 -18.60 -33.41 -7.44
N THR A 72 -19.56 -32.50 -7.48
CA THR A 72 -19.30 -31.11 -7.87
C THR A 72 -19.20 -30.25 -6.61
N TYR A 73 -18.09 -29.53 -6.52
CA TYR A 73 -17.76 -28.59 -5.45
C TYR A 73 -17.88 -27.16 -5.93
N THR A 74 -18.43 -26.31 -5.09
CA THR A 74 -18.41 -24.86 -5.31
C THR A 74 -17.20 -24.26 -4.60
N LEU A 75 -16.31 -23.71 -5.38
CA LEU A 75 -15.05 -23.12 -4.95
C LEU A 75 -15.19 -21.60 -4.90
N ASN A 76 -14.94 -20.99 -3.74
CA ASN A 76 -14.85 -19.56 -3.56
C ASN A 76 -13.38 -19.19 -3.37
N LEU A 77 -12.77 -18.64 -4.39
CA LEU A 77 -11.41 -18.10 -4.34
C LEU A 77 -11.48 -16.62 -3.94
N ILE A 78 -10.79 -16.27 -2.87
CA ILE A 78 -10.58 -14.87 -2.47
C ILE A 78 -9.12 -14.54 -2.75
N ASP A 79 -8.88 -13.83 -3.85
CA ASP A 79 -7.54 -13.37 -4.23
C ASP A 79 -7.12 -12.21 -3.34
N THR A 80 -5.87 -12.25 -2.82
CA THR A 80 -5.34 -11.31 -1.84
C THR A 80 -4.14 -10.55 -2.37
N PRO A 81 -3.93 -9.29 -1.96
CA PRO A 81 -2.68 -8.60 -2.22
C PRO A 81 -1.48 -9.36 -1.64
N GLY A 82 -0.31 -9.24 -2.28
CA GLY A 82 0.94 -9.85 -1.79
C GLY A 82 1.87 -8.89 -1.05
N HIS A 83 1.62 -7.58 -1.07
CA HIS A 83 2.52 -6.56 -0.55
C HIS A 83 2.22 -6.20 0.91
N VAL A 84 3.27 -5.88 1.69
CA VAL A 84 3.18 -5.55 3.12
C VAL A 84 2.23 -4.39 3.43
N ASP A 85 2.15 -3.38 2.58
CA ASP A 85 1.26 -2.23 2.75
C ASP A 85 -0.22 -2.64 2.78
N PHE A 86 -0.57 -3.80 2.22
CA PHE A 86 -1.94 -4.31 2.12
C PHE A 86 -2.24 -5.45 3.12
N ASN A 87 -1.41 -5.65 4.15
CA ASN A 87 -1.63 -6.69 5.17
C ASN A 87 -3.04 -6.64 5.78
N TYR A 88 -3.61 -5.44 5.91
CA TYR A 88 -4.98 -5.27 6.38
C TYR A 88 -6.01 -5.92 5.44
N GLU A 89 -5.84 -5.79 4.12
CA GLU A 89 -6.71 -6.43 3.13
C GLU A 89 -6.52 -7.95 3.11
N VAL A 90 -5.27 -8.41 3.25
CA VAL A 90 -4.96 -9.84 3.37
C VAL A 90 -5.68 -10.44 4.57
N SER A 91 -5.53 -9.85 5.77
CA SER A 91 -6.18 -10.34 6.99
C SER A 91 -7.71 -10.45 6.86
N ARG A 92 -8.36 -9.44 6.25
CA ARG A 92 -9.81 -9.47 6.01
C ARG A 92 -10.26 -10.60 5.10
N SER A 93 -9.51 -10.82 4.03
CA SER A 93 -9.79 -11.87 3.06
C SER A 93 -9.59 -13.24 3.65
N LEU A 94 -8.53 -13.44 4.43
CA LEU A 94 -8.26 -14.68 5.13
C LEU A 94 -9.35 -15.05 6.12
N ALA A 95 -9.89 -14.10 6.88
CA ALA A 95 -11.00 -14.35 7.81
C ALA A 95 -12.30 -14.80 7.13
N ALA A 96 -12.43 -14.64 5.81
CA ALA A 96 -13.56 -15.14 5.04
C ALA A 96 -13.33 -16.57 4.48
N CYS A 97 -12.18 -17.19 4.77
CA CYS A 97 -11.76 -18.49 4.24
C CYS A 97 -11.65 -19.57 5.33
N GLU A 98 -11.64 -20.83 4.91
CA GLU A 98 -11.28 -22.00 5.71
C GLU A 98 -9.88 -22.50 5.36
N GLY A 99 -9.35 -22.15 4.19
CA GLY A 99 -8.01 -22.58 3.77
C GLY A 99 -7.24 -21.51 3.03
N ALA A 100 -5.91 -21.72 2.94
CA ALA A 100 -5.02 -20.88 2.19
C ALA A 100 -4.01 -21.73 1.39
N LEU A 101 -3.84 -21.41 0.11
CA LEU A 101 -2.79 -21.97 -0.72
C LEU A 101 -1.54 -21.10 -0.59
N LEU A 102 -0.47 -21.64 -0.05
CA LEU A 102 0.82 -20.98 0.07
C LEU A 102 1.66 -21.27 -1.16
N ILE A 103 1.77 -20.29 -2.08
CA ILE A 103 2.59 -20.45 -3.27
C ILE A 103 4.02 -20.06 -2.98
N VAL A 104 4.95 -20.98 -3.28
CA VAL A 104 6.39 -20.74 -3.16
C VAL A 104 7.06 -20.99 -4.50
N ASP A 105 7.91 -20.06 -4.94
CA ASP A 105 8.71 -20.17 -6.16
C ASP A 105 9.81 -21.22 -5.95
N ALA A 106 9.86 -22.25 -6.81
CA ALA A 106 10.85 -23.32 -6.75
C ALA A 106 12.30 -22.84 -6.91
N SER A 107 12.53 -21.64 -7.45
CA SER A 107 13.87 -21.08 -7.64
C SER A 107 14.30 -20.13 -6.52
N GLN A 108 13.33 -19.44 -5.88
CA GLN A 108 13.59 -18.44 -4.84
C GLN A 108 13.40 -19.01 -3.43
N GLY A 109 12.44 -19.94 -3.22
CA GLY A 109 12.09 -20.49 -1.92
C GLY A 109 11.29 -19.51 -1.04
N ILE A 110 11.45 -19.60 0.28
CA ILE A 110 10.75 -18.77 1.25
C ILE A 110 11.32 -17.34 1.25
N GLU A 111 10.42 -16.35 1.26
CA GLU A 111 10.75 -14.93 1.42
C GLU A 111 10.00 -14.28 2.58
N ALA A 112 10.35 -13.04 2.98
CA ALA A 112 9.79 -12.40 4.18
C ALA A 112 8.26 -12.30 4.16
N GLN A 113 7.67 -11.98 3.00
CA GLN A 113 6.21 -11.92 2.86
C GLN A 113 5.56 -13.30 2.87
N THR A 114 6.27 -14.35 2.43
CA THR A 114 5.81 -15.74 2.57
C THR A 114 5.57 -16.05 4.05
N LEU A 115 6.54 -15.73 4.91
CA LEU A 115 6.42 -15.93 6.37
C LEU A 115 5.31 -15.07 6.96
N ALA A 116 5.30 -13.77 6.67
CA ALA A 116 4.30 -12.85 7.22
C ALA A 116 2.87 -13.26 6.87
N ASN A 117 2.60 -13.59 5.61
CA ASN A 117 1.27 -14.02 5.16
C ASN A 117 0.88 -15.39 5.73
N THR A 118 1.85 -16.29 5.94
CA THR A 118 1.60 -17.58 6.58
C THR A 118 1.20 -17.39 8.05
N TYR A 119 1.90 -16.53 8.79
CA TYR A 119 1.53 -16.24 10.19
C TYR A 119 0.14 -15.59 10.29
N LEU A 120 -0.21 -14.66 9.39
CA LEU A 120 -1.56 -14.11 9.32
C LEU A 120 -2.62 -15.19 9.06
N ALA A 121 -2.33 -16.16 8.19
CA ALA A 121 -3.25 -17.27 7.94
C ALA A 121 -3.38 -18.20 9.16
N MET A 122 -2.30 -18.43 9.90
CA MET A 122 -2.32 -19.19 11.17
C MET A 122 -3.13 -18.48 12.27
N GLU A 123 -3.05 -17.14 12.37
CA GLU A 123 -3.86 -16.35 13.31
C GLU A 123 -5.37 -16.51 13.08
N HIS A 124 -5.77 -16.79 11.85
CA HIS A 124 -7.15 -17.07 11.47
C HIS A 124 -7.52 -18.56 11.51
N ASP A 125 -6.66 -19.43 12.02
CA ASP A 125 -6.85 -20.90 12.14
C ASP A 125 -7.18 -21.56 10.79
N LEU A 126 -6.54 -21.11 9.70
CA LEU A 126 -6.76 -21.65 8.35
C LEU A 126 -5.95 -22.93 8.12
N GLU A 127 -6.51 -23.84 7.32
CA GLU A 127 -5.76 -24.95 6.76
C GLU A 127 -4.84 -24.43 5.65
N ILE A 128 -3.52 -24.46 5.87
CA ILE A 128 -2.53 -23.91 4.94
C ILE A 128 -1.89 -25.05 4.17
N ARG A 129 -1.99 -24.99 2.82
CA ARG A 129 -1.43 -26.00 1.92
C ARG A 129 -0.38 -25.39 0.99
N PRO A 130 0.89 -25.84 1.07
CA PRO A 130 1.94 -25.39 0.18
C PRO A 130 1.73 -25.85 -1.28
N VAL A 131 2.15 -25.00 -2.22
CA VAL A 131 2.20 -25.27 -3.66
C VAL A 131 3.53 -24.77 -4.20
N ILE A 132 4.30 -25.64 -4.81
CA ILE A 132 5.62 -25.30 -5.37
C ILE A 132 5.45 -24.91 -6.84
N ASN A 133 5.67 -23.64 -7.15
CA ASN A 133 5.45 -23.08 -8.48
C ASN A 133 6.77 -22.83 -9.23
N LYS A 134 6.67 -22.62 -10.53
CA LYS A 134 7.77 -22.30 -11.45
C LYS A 134 8.81 -23.44 -11.59
N ILE A 135 8.37 -24.68 -11.55
CA ILE A 135 9.23 -25.84 -11.75
C ILE A 135 9.87 -25.90 -13.15
N ASP A 136 9.36 -25.11 -14.08
CA ASP A 136 9.87 -24.96 -15.45
C ASP A 136 11.16 -24.13 -15.55
N LEU A 137 11.54 -23.43 -14.49
CA LEU A 137 12.75 -22.62 -14.48
C LEU A 137 14.01 -23.49 -14.33
N PRO A 138 15.12 -23.17 -15.04
CA PRO A 138 16.38 -23.94 -14.94
C PRO A 138 16.98 -23.96 -13.51
N ALA A 139 16.66 -22.94 -12.69
CA ALA A 139 17.13 -22.82 -11.31
C ALA A 139 16.16 -23.41 -10.28
N ALA A 140 15.09 -24.08 -10.73
CA ALA A 140 14.10 -24.66 -9.83
C ALA A 140 14.70 -25.80 -8.98
N ARG A 141 14.39 -25.77 -7.66
CA ARG A 141 14.85 -26.73 -6.65
C ARG A 141 13.67 -27.20 -5.79
N PRO A 142 12.65 -27.85 -6.38
CA PRO A 142 11.39 -28.13 -5.68
C PRO A 142 11.59 -28.95 -4.40
N GLU A 143 12.42 -30.00 -4.40
CA GLU A 143 12.67 -30.82 -3.22
C GLU A 143 13.33 -30.03 -2.07
N GLU A 144 14.30 -29.17 -2.39
CA GLU A 144 14.96 -28.33 -1.39
C GLU A 144 13.98 -27.33 -0.78
N VAL A 145 13.11 -26.73 -1.61
CA VAL A 145 12.09 -25.76 -1.16
C VAL A 145 11.03 -26.43 -0.29
N LYS A 146 10.63 -27.68 -0.57
CA LYS A 146 9.73 -28.43 0.30
C LYS A 146 10.35 -28.66 1.68
N HIS A 147 11.62 -29.07 1.76
CA HIS A 147 12.33 -29.19 3.03
C HIS A 147 12.44 -27.84 3.75
N GLU A 148 12.73 -26.76 3.03
CA GLU A 148 12.77 -25.40 3.58
C GLU A 148 11.44 -25.01 4.24
N ILE A 149 10.30 -25.34 3.61
CA ILE A 149 8.97 -25.07 4.16
C ILE A 149 8.73 -25.87 5.44
N GLU A 150 9.10 -27.15 5.48
CA GLU A 150 8.96 -27.98 6.69
C GLU A 150 9.85 -27.49 7.82
N ASP A 151 11.11 -27.18 7.54
CA ASP A 151 12.10 -26.79 8.55
C ASP A 151 11.86 -25.38 9.10
N VAL A 152 11.48 -24.43 8.25
CA VAL A 152 11.35 -23.01 8.61
C VAL A 152 9.94 -22.65 9.11
N ILE A 153 8.92 -23.16 8.42
CA ILE A 153 7.51 -22.81 8.73
C ILE A 153 6.86 -23.88 9.59
N GLY A 154 7.28 -25.14 9.43
CA GLY A 154 6.68 -26.29 10.13
C GLY A 154 5.40 -26.82 9.46
N LEU A 155 5.13 -26.45 8.20
CA LEU A 155 4.02 -26.97 7.42
C LEU A 155 4.44 -28.25 6.65
N PRO A 156 3.60 -29.30 6.59
CA PRO A 156 3.90 -30.48 5.79
C PRO A 156 3.93 -30.09 4.29
N ALA A 157 5.06 -30.31 3.63
CA ALA A 157 5.28 -29.87 2.27
C ALA A 157 5.76 -30.99 1.31
N MET A 158 6.14 -32.17 1.82
CA MET A 158 6.68 -33.22 0.96
C MET A 158 5.69 -33.69 -0.13
N ASP A 159 4.39 -33.68 0.17
CA ASP A 159 3.32 -34.03 -0.76
C ASP A 159 2.77 -32.82 -1.54
N ALA A 160 3.38 -31.64 -1.40
CA ALA A 160 2.93 -30.42 -2.06
C ALA A 160 2.97 -30.55 -3.58
N PRO A 161 1.93 -30.11 -4.31
CA PRO A 161 1.91 -30.12 -5.76
C PRO A 161 3.04 -29.26 -6.34
N GLU A 162 3.77 -29.85 -7.29
CA GLU A 162 4.79 -29.18 -8.08
C GLU A 162 4.19 -28.72 -9.40
N ILE A 163 4.10 -27.41 -9.61
CA ILE A 163 3.37 -26.83 -10.73
C ILE A 163 4.22 -25.87 -11.56
N SER A 164 3.79 -25.66 -12.79
CA SER A 164 4.11 -24.46 -13.56
C SER A 164 2.80 -23.76 -13.92
N ALA A 165 2.44 -22.73 -13.18
CA ALA A 165 1.26 -21.95 -13.48
C ALA A 165 1.36 -21.33 -14.88
N LYS A 166 2.54 -20.85 -15.29
CA LYS A 166 2.78 -20.29 -16.62
C LYS A 166 2.45 -21.29 -17.74
N ASN A 167 2.86 -22.55 -17.59
CA ASN A 167 2.70 -23.58 -18.62
C ASN A 167 1.47 -24.46 -18.39
N GLY A 168 0.67 -24.23 -17.35
CA GLY A 168 -0.51 -25.03 -17.02
C GLY A 168 -0.21 -26.45 -16.54
N ILE A 169 1.01 -26.70 -16.01
CA ILE A 169 1.44 -28.04 -15.58
C ILE A 169 0.88 -28.31 -14.17
N ASN A 170 0.28 -29.49 -13.99
CA ASN A 170 -0.22 -30.02 -12.70
C ASN A 170 -1.28 -29.17 -11.99
N ILE A 171 -2.02 -28.30 -12.68
CA ILE A 171 -3.03 -27.42 -12.07
C ILE A 171 -4.17 -28.23 -11.43
N HIS A 172 -4.60 -29.35 -12.03
CA HIS A 172 -5.63 -30.20 -11.46
C HIS A 172 -5.25 -30.81 -10.11
N SER A 173 -3.96 -31.04 -9.84
CA SER A 173 -3.53 -31.52 -8.52
C SER A 173 -3.77 -30.51 -7.41
N VAL A 174 -3.69 -29.21 -7.73
CA VAL A 174 -4.02 -28.13 -6.78
C VAL A 174 -5.52 -28.11 -6.51
N LEU A 175 -6.38 -28.28 -7.52
CA LEU A 175 -7.83 -28.34 -7.35
C LEU A 175 -8.27 -29.54 -6.49
N GLU A 176 -7.68 -30.71 -6.74
CA GLU A 176 -7.92 -31.90 -5.91
C GLU A 176 -7.46 -31.69 -4.46
N MET A 177 -6.32 -31.06 -4.25
CA MET A 177 -5.81 -30.70 -2.91
C MET A 177 -6.80 -29.75 -2.20
N VAL A 178 -7.32 -28.73 -2.89
CA VAL A 178 -8.33 -27.82 -2.31
C VAL A 178 -9.57 -28.59 -1.88
N VAL A 179 -10.08 -29.50 -2.72
CA VAL A 179 -11.28 -30.28 -2.39
C VAL A 179 -11.06 -31.21 -1.20
N ASN A 180 -9.91 -31.88 -1.15
CA ASN A 180 -9.63 -32.92 -0.16
C ASN A 180 -9.18 -32.34 1.19
N ASP A 181 -8.38 -31.29 1.18
CA ASP A 181 -7.65 -30.83 2.35
C ASP A 181 -8.28 -29.57 2.97
N VAL A 182 -8.85 -28.66 2.19
CA VAL A 182 -9.55 -27.50 2.76
C VAL A 182 -10.87 -27.94 3.37
N PRO A 183 -11.12 -27.67 4.67
CA PRO A 183 -12.35 -28.09 5.30
C PRO A 183 -13.56 -27.32 4.75
N PRO A 184 -14.77 -27.94 4.77
CA PRO A 184 -15.99 -27.22 4.44
C PRO A 184 -16.28 -26.15 5.49
N PRO A 185 -16.98 -25.06 5.13
CA PRO A 185 -17.35 -24.02 6.06
C PRO A 185 -18.28 -24.57 7.16
N LYS A 186 -18.09 -24.04 8.38
CA LYS A 186 -18.95 -24.32 9.53
C LYS A 186 -20.06 -23.28 9.56
N GLY A 187 -21.29 -23.68 9.84
CA GLY A 187 -22.42 -22.78 9.98
C GLY A 187 -23.74 -23.54 10.08
N ASP A 188 -24.82 -22.85 10.46
CA ASP A 188 -26.16 -23.40 10.55
C ASP A 188 -27.16 -22.51 9.79
N ARG A 189 -27.76 -23.03 8.75
CA ARG A 189 -28.80 -22.35 7.95
C ARG A 189 -30.05 -22.02 8.73
N ALA A 190 -30.34 -22.76 9.81
CA ALA A 190 -31.50 -22.53 10.66
C ALA A 190 -31.29 -21.48 11.76
N ALA A 191 -30.02 -21.11 12.00
CA ALA A 191 -29.67 -20.09 12.99
C ALA A 191 -30.05 -18.68 12.53
N PRO A 192 -30.08 -17.68 13.44
CA PRO A 192 -30.20 -16.28 13.07
C PRO A 192 -29.13 -15.86 12.09
N LEU A 193 -29.50 -14.99 11.15
CA LEU A 193 -28.56 -14.52 10.11
C LEU A 193 -27.38 -13.78 10.72
N GLN A 194 -26.17 -14.19 10.33
CA GLN A 194 -24.91 -13.50 10.57
C GLN A 194 -24.09 -13.53 9.28
N CYS A 195 -23.86 -12.36 8.67
CA CYS A 195 -22.94 -12.22 7.54
C CYS A 195 -21.79 -11.31 7.94
N LEU A 196 -20.58 -11.69 7.60
CA LEU A 196 -19.37 -10.89 7.78
C LEU A 196 -19.09 -10.09 6.50
N ILE A 197 -19.00 -8.77 6.61
CA ILE A 197 -18.60 -7.89 5.51
C ILE A 197 -17.07 -7.93 5.39
N PHE A 198 -16.53 -8.46 4.31
CA PHE A 198 -15.08 -8.45 4.09
C PHE A 198 -14.63 -7.35 3.11
N ASP A 199 -15.53 -6.85 2.24
CA ASP A 199 -15.28 -5.70 1.39
C ASP A 199 -16.59 -5.01 0.96
N SER A 200 -16.47 -3.79 0.40
CA SER A 200 -17.60 -3.07 -0.20
C SER A 200 -17.13 -2.21 -1.37
N GLN A 201 -18.00 -2.05 -2.35
CA GLN A 201 -17.74 -1.20 -3.51
C GLN A 201 -18.95 -0.31 -3.78
N TYR A 202 -18.71 0.93 -4.13
CA TYR A 202 -19.76 1.84 -4.53
C TYR A 202 -19.98 1.80 -6.04
N ASP A 203 -21.22 1.56 -6.43
CA ASP A 203 -21.69 1.65 -7.80
C ASP A 203 -22.70 2.80 -7.92
N SER A 204 -22.56 3.66 -8.94
CA SER A 204 -23.40 4.85 -9.10
C SER A 204 -24.88 4.52 -9.36
N TYR A 205 -25.18 3.32 -9.84
CA TYR A 205 -26.55 2.87 -10.16
C TYR A 205 -27.16 2.00 -9.07
N ARG A 206 -26.34 1.13 -8.45
CA ARG A 206 -26.79 0.13 -7.45
C ARG A 206 -26.61 0.60 -6.01
N GLY A 207 -25.85 1.66 -5.78
CA GLY A 207 -25.40 2.09 -4.47
C GLY A 207 -24.24 1.23 -3.95
N ALA A 208 -24.09 1.07 -2.64
CA ALA A 208 -23.05 0.20 -2.11
C ALA A 208 -23.40 -1.27 -2.39
N ILE A 209 -22.47 -1.97 -3.02
CA ILE A 209 -22.42 -3.41 -3.19
C ILE A 209 -21.58 -3.95 -2.05
N VAL A 210 -22.16 -4.80 -1.22
CA VAL A 210 -21.48 -5.36 -0.05
C VAL A 210 -21.04 -6.78 -0.38
N TYR A 211 -19.75 -7.05 -0.24
CA TYR A 211 -19.17 -8.38 -0.36
C TYR A 211 -19.13 -9.02 1.02
N MET A 212 -19.74 -10.20 1.13
CA MET A 212 -19.95 -10.83 2.42
C MET A 212 -19.78 -12.33 2.37
N ARG A 213 -19.46 -12.89 3.52
CA ARG A 213 -19.59 -14.30 3.81
C ARG A 213 -20.76 -14.51 4.75
N VAL A 214 -21.65 -15.41 4.40
CA VAL A 214 -22.72 -15.86 5.29
C VAL A 214 -22.14 -16.89 6.25
N VAL A 215 -22.07 -16.55 7.54
CA VAL A 215 -21.56 -17.45 8.58
C VAL A 215 -22.69 -18.33 9.10
N ASN A 216 -23.84 -17.74 9.42
CA ASN A 216 -25.05 -18.44 9.86
C ASN A 216 -26.29 -17.89 9.18
N GLY A 217 -27.32 -18.71 9.12
CA GLY A 217 -28.61 -18.30 8.57
C GLY A 217 -28.68 -18.31 7.05
N VAL A 218 -29.67 -17.60 6.53
CA VAL A 218 -29.91 -17.42 5.09
C VAL A 218 -30.32 -16.00 4.81
N VAL A 219 -29.71 -15.37 3.80
CA VAL A 219 -30.11 -14.07 3.29
C VAL A 219 -30.75 -14.21 1.91
N LYS A 220 -31.83 -13.44 1.67
CA LYS A 220 -32.59 -13.45 0.40
C LYS A 220 -33.15 -12.08 0.09
N PRO A 221 -33.47 -11.79 -1.18
CA PRO A 221 -34.11 -10.54 -1.57
C PRO A 221 -35.43 -10.32 -0.78
N GLY A 222 -35.67 -9.04 -0.44
CA GLY A 222 -36.87 -8.63 0.31
C GLY A 222 -36.76 -8.68 1.82
N MET A 223 -35.69 -9.27 2.40
CA MET A 223 -35.43 -9.24 3.85
C MET A 223 -35.01 -7.85 4.32
N ASP A 224 -35.44 -7.50 5.52
CA ASP A 224 -34.91 -6.31 6.22
C ASP A 224 -33.70 -6.71 7.06
N LEU A 225 -32.58 -6.07 6.77
CA LEU A 225 -31.29 -6.33 7.41
C LEU A 225 -30.87 -5.16 8.29
N ARG A 226 -30.12 -5.47 9.35
CA ARG A 226 -29.50 -4.50 10.24
C ARG A 226 -27.99 -4.66 10.22
N MET A 227 -27.27 -3.54 10.01
CA MET A 227 -25.84 -3.42 10.25
C MET A 227 -25.61 -3.31 11.75
N MET A 228 -24.86 -4.23 12.36
CA MET A 228 -24.79 -4.29 13.84
C MET A 228 -23.95 -3.14 14.43
N ALA A 229 -22.91 -2.66 13.74
CA ALA A 229 -22.06 -1.57 14.21
C ALA A 229 -22.74 -0.20 14.13
N THR A 230 -23.53 0.07 13.08
CA THR A 230 -24.17 1.37 12.86
C THR A 230 -25.64 1.39 13.28
N GLY A 231 -26.26 0.22 13.38
CA GLY A 231 -27.70 0.07 13.61
C GLY A 231 -28.57 0.41 12.40
N ALA A 232 -27.96 0.76 11.26
CA ALA A 232 -28.68 1.10 10.03
C ALA A 232 -29.47 -0.10 9.50
N VAL A 233 -30.70 0.15 9.02
CA VAL A 233 -31.60 -0.89 8.50
C VAL A 233 -31.83 -0.68 7.02
N TYR A 234 -31.68 -1.75 6.24
CA TYR A 234 -31.83 -1.73 4.80
C TYR A 234 -32.60 -2.95 4.32
N LYS A 235 -33.34 -2.78 3.23
CA LYS A 235 -34.04 -3.87 2.57
C LYS A 235 -33.20 -4.45 1.45
N VAL A 236 -32.98 -5.77 1.46
CA VAL A 236 -32.24 -6.47 0.41
C VAL A 236 -32.93 -6.34 -0.92
N VAL A 237 -32.23 -5.86 -1.93
CA VAL A 237 -32.71 -5.78 -3.30
C VAL A 237 -32.31 -7.05 -4.06
N GLU A 238 -31.03 -7.41 -3.99
CA GLU A 238 -30.45 -8.52 -4.72
C GLU A 238 -29.34 -9.17 -3.88
N VAL A 239 -29.18 -10.49 -4.01
CA VAL A 239 -28.04 -11.27 -3.53
C VAL A 239 -27.54 -12.16 -4.65
N GLY A 240 -26.28 -12.58 -4.61
CA GLY A 240 -25.75 -13.47 -5.62
C GLY A 240 -24.27 -13.78 -5.45
N TYR A 241 -23.73 -14.48 -6.44
CA TYR A 241 -22.34 -14.92 -6.47
C TYR A 241 -21.50 -14.00 -7.35
N LEU A 242 -20.22 -13.95 -7.03
CA LEU A 242 -19.22 -13.20 -7.79
C LEU A 242 -18.61 -14.12 -8.87
N HIS A 243 -18.74 -13.73 -10.11
CA HIS A 243 -18.19 -14.45 -11.26
C HIS A 243 -17.00 -13.66 -11.85
N PRO A 244 -16.05 -14.26 -12.56
CA PRO A 244 -14.92 -13.53 -13.17
C PRO A 244 -15.34 -12.29 -13.97
N PHE A 245 -16.45 -12.35 -14.69
CA PHE A 245 -16.97 -11.27 -15.54
C PHE A 245 -18.18 -10.54 -14.94
N GLY A 246 -18.37 -10.57 -13.64
CA GLY A 246 -19.44 -9.80 -13.00
C GLY A 246 -20.22 -10.55 -11.93
N MET A 247 -21.42 -10.08 -11.67
CA MET A 247 -22.29 -10.57 -10.60
C MET A 247 -23.40 -11.47 -11.18
N ARG A 248 -23.62 -12.62 -10.55
CA ARG A 248 -24.67 -13.56 -10.91
C ARG A 248 -25.72 -13.61 -9.80
N PRO A 249 -26.93 -13.08 -10.03
CA PRO A 249 -28.01 -13.11 -9.04
C PRO A 249 -28.37 -14.53 -8.62
N ALA A 250 -28.77 -14.67 -7.35
CA ALA A 250 -29.24 -15.91 -6.75
C ALA A 250 -30.52 -15.65 -5.95
N ASP A 251 -31.32 -16.71 -5.74
CA ASP A 251 -32.56 -16.62 -4.95
C ASP A 251 -32.28 -16.45 -3.45
N ALA A 252 -31.15 -16.98 -2.97
CA ALA A 252 -30.71 -16.87 -1.58
C ALA A 252 -29.24 -17.27 -1.46
N LEU A 253 -28.56 -16.76 -0.42
CA LEU A 253 -27.25 -17.23 0.05
C LEU A 253 -27.41 -17.78 1.47
N GLY A 254 -26.84 -18.94 1.73
CA GLY A 254 -26.92 -19.61 3.03
C GLY A 254 -25.58 -19.75 3.72
N ALA A 255 -25.56 -20.29 4.91
CA ALA A 255 -24.35 -20.51 5.71
C ALA A 255 -23.23 -21.14 4.90
N GLY A 256 -22.02 -20.59 5.04
CA GLY A 256 -20.82 -21.00 4.32
C GLY A 256 -20.63 -20.35 2.94
N GLU A 257 -21.64 -19.75 2.35
CA GLU A 257 -21.55 -19.16 1.02
C GLU A 257 -20.95 -17.76 1.06
N VAL A 258 -20.10 -17.47 0.05
CA VAL A 258 -19.50 -16.16 -0.21
C VAL A 258 -20.22 -15.52 -1.40
N GLY A 259 -20.53 -14.23 -1.30
CA GLY A 259 -21.22 -13.54 -2.37
C GLY A 259 -21.40 -12.05 -2.10
N TYR A 260 -22.33 -11.46 -2.81
CA TYR A 260 -22.65 -10.05 -2.68
C TYR A 260 -24.12 -9.82 -2.31
N LEU A 261 -24.37 -8.65 -1.73
CA LEU A 261 -25.72 -8.11 -1.58
C LEU A 261 -25.77 -6.64 -2.03
N THR A 262 -26.94 -6.24 -2.54
CA THR A 262 -27.30 -4.84 -2.76
C THR A 262 -28.58 -4.51 -2.00
N ALA A 263 -28.62 -3.32 -1.41
CA ALA A 263 -29.76 -2.85 -0.62
C ALA A 263 -30.02 -1.35 -0.82
N SER A 264 -29.66 -0.80 -1.99
CA SER A 264 -29.78 0.63 -2.33
C SER A 264 -29.16 1.55 -1.27
N ILE A 265 -28.06 1.11 -0.66
CA ILE A 265 -27.34 1.85 0.38
C ILE A 265 -26.62 3.03 -0.26
N LYS A 266 -27.03 4.23 0.12
CA LYS A 266 -26.43 5.47 -0.39
C LYS A 266 -25.25 5.95 0.46
N THR A 267 -25.27 5.61 1.74
CA THR A 267 -24.27 6.03 2.72
C THR A 267 -23.30 4.87 2.94
N VAL A 268 -22.16 4.89 2.26
CA VAL A 268 -21.16 3.80 2.33
C VAL A 268 -20.56 3.66 3.74
N SER A 269 -20.50 4.74 4.53
CA SER A 269 -20.09 4.66 5.94
C SER A 269 -20.95 3.70 6.79
N ASP A 270 -22.11 3.30 6.29
CA ASP A 270 -22.98 2.32 6.97
C ASP A 270 -22.58 0.86 6.66
N THR A 271 -21.78 0.64 5.62
CA THR A 271 -21.25 -0.69 5.23
C THR A 271 -19.79 -0.82 5.62
N ARG A 272 -19.51 -0.73 6.91
CA ARG A 272 -18.15 -0.87 7.42
C ARG A 272 -17.63 -2.28 7.20
N VAL A 273 -16.45 -2.38 6.64
CA VAL A 273 -15.74 -3.66 6.54
C VAL A 273 -15.47 -4.20 7.95
N GLY A 274 -15.75 -5.49 8.15
CA GLY A 274 -15.70 -6.15 9.47
C GLY A 274 -16.98 -6.03 10.29
N ASP A 275 -18.02 -5.32 9.80
CA ASP A 275 -19.31 -5.31 10.46
C ASP A 275 -20.08 -6.62 10.21
N THR A 276 -21.00 -6.91 11.10
CA THR A 276 -21.92 -8.03 11.00
C THR A 276 -23.29 -7.56 10.52
N ILE A 277 -23.79 -8.24 9.49
CA ILE A 277 -25.17 -8.07 9.04
C ILE A 277 -26.06 -9.13 9.70
N THR A 278 -27.18 -8.71 10.26
CA THR A 278 -28.19 -9.60 10.84
C THR A 278 -29.59 -9.29 10.32
N GLY A 279 -30.52 -10.24 10.48
CA GLY A 279 -31.94 -10.02 10.16
C GLY A 279 -32.63 -9.14 11.21
N VAL A 280 -33.56 -8.29 10.79
CA VAL A 280 -34.33 -7.45 11.73
C VAL A 280 -35.35 -8.27 12.52
N GLU A 281 -36.02 -9.25 11.89
CA GLU A 281 -37.07 -10.08 12.52
C GLU A 281 -36.48 -11.06 13.54
N ASN A 282 -35.34 -11.66 13.26
CA ASN A 282 -34.65 -12.61 14.12
C ASN A 282 -33.16 -12.24 14.20
N PRO A 283 -32.79 -11.22 15.01
CA PRO A 283 -31.42 -10.74 15.10
C PRO A 283 -30.52 -11.73 15.82
N ALA A 284 -29.30 -11.85 15.35
CA ALA A 284 -28.25 -12.57 16.06
C ALA A 284 -27.94 -11.90 17.41
N PRO A 285 -27.64 -12.69 18.46
CA PRO A 285 -27.38 -12.14 19.79
C PRO A 285 -26.08 -11.35 19.87
N GLU A 286 -25.08 -11.73 19.08
CA GLU A 286 -23.73 -11.14 19.11
C GLU A 286 -23.22 -10.89 17.69
N ALA A 287 -22.42 -9.84 17.55
CA ALA A 287 -21.67 -9.59 16.32
C ALA A 287 -20.51 -10.60 16.18
N LEU A 288 -20.16 -10.92 14.93
CA LEU A 288 -18.97 -11.69 14.64
C LEU A 288 -17.72 -10.89 15.07
N PRO A 289 -16.61 -11.54 15.41
CA PRO A 289 -15.34 -10.85 15.61
C PRO A 289 -15.04 -9.98 14.39
N GLY A 290 -14.98 -8.68 14.61
CA GLY A 290 -14.69 -7.71 13.54
C GLY A 290 -13.18 -7.61 13.29
N TYR A 291 -12.82 -6.88 12.24
CA TYR A 291 -11.42 -6.58 11.94
C TYR A 291 -10.93 -5.38 12.74
N HIS A 292 -9.64 -5.36 13.04
CA HIS A 292 -8.99 -4.12 13.48
C HIS A 292 -9.11 -3.08 12.37
N GLN A 293 -9.42 -1.83 12.72
CA GLN A 293 -9.43 -0.76 11.73
C GLN A 293 -8.00 -0.50 11.25
N ALA A 294 -7.82 -0.42 9.94
CA ALA A 294 -6.56 0.01 9.37
C ALA A 294 -6.24 1.43 9.85
N GLN A 295 -5.06 1.60 10.43
CA GLN A 295 -4.59 2.92 10.83
C GLN A 295 -3.59 3.41 9.79
N PRO A 296 -3.82 4.57 9.17
CA PRO A 296 -2.84 5.18 8.29
C PRO A 296 -1.52 5.42 9.02
N MET A 297 -0.41 5.04 8.39
CA MET A 297 0.94 5.21 8.92
C MET A 297 1.71 6.32 8.22
N VAL A 298 1.36 6.61 6.96
CA VAL A 298 2.03 7.60 6.12
C VAL A 298 1.04 8.70 5.76
N PHE A 299 1.45 9.95 5.92
CA PHE A 299 0.61 11.11 5.64
C PHE A 299 1.28 12.04 4.63
N SER A 300 0.51 12.52 3.65
CA SER A 300 0.97 13.50 2.67
C SER A 300 -0.13 14.53 2.40
N GLY A 301 0.26 15.77 2.17
CA GLY A 301 -0.64 16.78 1.65
C GLY A 301 -0.82 16.59 0.14
N VAL A 302 -2.06 16.59 -0.33
CA VAL A 302 -2.42 16.43 -1.74
C VAL A 302 -3.15 17.70 -2.19
N TYR A 303 -2.58 18.38 -3.18
CA TYR A 303 -3.07 19.67 -3.67
C TYR A 303 -3.29 19.59 -5.17
N PRO A 304 -4.37 20.21 -5.71
CA PRO A 304 -4.49 20.33 -7.15
C PRO A 304 -3.47 21.33 -7.68
N ALA A 305 -2.81 21.03 -8.80
CA ALA A 305 -1.87 21.96 -9.43
C ALA A 305 -2.58 23.26 -9.89
N ASP A 306 -3.86 23.16 -10.26
CA ASP A 306 -4.75 24.28 -10.49
C ASP A 306 -5.75 24.41 -9.32
N GLY A 307 -5.61 25.45 -8.52
CA GLY A 307 -6.46 25.68 -7.34
C GLY A 307 -7.97 25.76 -7.64
N SER A 308 -8.37 26.03 -8.88
CA SER A 308 -9.79 25.99 -9.32
C SER A 308 -10.38 24.58 -9.26
N LYS A 309 -9.56 23.54 -9.31
CA LYS A 309 -9.94 22.12 -9.24
C LYS A 309 -10.04 21.54 -7.81
N TYR A 310 -9.99 22.38 -6.78
CA TYR A 310 -10.15 21.92 -5.39
C TYR A 310 -11.46 21.13 -5.15
N GLY A 311 -12.57 21.60 -5.76
CA GLY A 311 -13.86 20.90 -5.69
C GLY A 311 -13.81 19.51 -6.33
N ASP A 312 -13.17 19.41 -7.49
CA ASP A 312 -13.01 18.13 -8.21
C ASP A 312 -12.16 17.15 -7.41
N LEU A 313 -11.07 17.63 -6.77
CA LEU A 313 -10.23 16.80 -5.91
C LEU A 313 -11.01 16.29 -4.69
N ARG A 314 -11.83 17.14 -4.04
CA ARG A 314 -12.68 16.70 -2.92
C ARG A 314 -13.62 15.58 -3.35
N ASP A 315 -14.33 15.78 -4.47
CA ASP A 315 -15.31 14.82 -4.96
C ASP A 315 -14.65 13.49 -5.40
N ALA A 316 -13.42 13.57 -5.93
CA ALA A 316 -12.62 12.40 -6.27
C ALA A 316 -12.18 11.62 -5.01
N LEU A 317 -11.68 12.31 -3.98
CA LEU A 317 -11.31 11.70 -2.70
C LEU A 317 -12.51 11.07 -1.99
N GLU A 318 -13.68 11.71 -2.01
CA GLU A 318 -14.91 11.13 -1.49
C GLU A 318 -15.25 9.81 -2.19
N LYS A 319 -15.20 9.77 -3.52
CA LYS A 319 -15.46 8.55 -4.31
C LYS A 319 -14.43 7.46 -4.06
N LEU A 320 -13.13 7.81 -3.98
CA LEU A 320 -12.08 6.84 -3.67
C LEU A 320 -12.27 6.23 -2.28
N LYS A 321 -12.57 7.04 -1.28
CA LYS A 321 -12.82 6.57 0.08
C LYS A 321 -13.99 5.60 0.19
N LEU A 322 -14.98 5.70 -0.71
CA LEU A 322 -16.08 4.73 -0.78
C LEU A 322 -15.59 3.33 -1.17
N ASN A 323 -14.51 3.26 -1.94
CA ASN A 323 -13.93 2.01 -2.44
C ASN A 323 -12.68 1.57 -1.68
N ASP A 324 -12.13 2.45 -0.84
CA ASP A 324 -10.94 2.20 -0.02
C ASP A 324 -11.13 2.75 1.39
N ALA A 325 -11.57 1.87 2.29
CA ALA A 325 -11.85 2.21 3.68
C ALA A 325 -10.57 2.51 4.50
N SER A 326 -9.40 2.14 4.01
CA SER A 326 -8.12 2.34 4.69
C SER A 326 -7.59 3.77 4.54
N MET A 327 -8.04 4.50 3.53
CA MET A 327 -7.65 5.88 3.29
C MET A 327 -8.40 6.86 4.22
N SER A 328 -7.68 7.82 4.76
CA SER A 328 -8.25 8.96 5.49
C SER A 328 -7.85 10.27 4.84
N TYR A 329 -8.69 11.29 4.93
CA TYR A 329 -8.34 12.64 4.50
C TYR A 329 -9.02 13.71 5.34
N THR A 330 -8.34 14.82 5.52
CA THR A 330 -8.81 16.03 6.18
C THR A 330 -8.43 17.25 5.36
N GLN A 331 -9.23 18.32 5.44
CA GLN A 331 -8.90 19.57 4.75
C GLN A 331 -7.61 20.18 5.28
N GLU A 332 -6.78 20.67 4.39
CA GLU A 332 -5.55 21.37 4.71
C GLU A 332 -5.39 22.61 3.83
N ASN A 333 -4.72 23.62 4.38
CA ASN A 333 -4.38 24.83 3.65
C ASN A 333 -2.88 25.11 3.78
N SER A 334 -2.21 25.21 2.65
CA SER A 334 -0.81 25.61 2.55
C SER A 334 -0.70 27.04 2.04
N VAL A 335 0.19 27.82 2.62
CA VAL A 335 0.45 29.19 2.14
C VAL A 335 1.01 29.19 0.72
N ALA A 336 1.81 28.17 0.39
CA ALA A 336 2.44 28.05 -0.92
C ALA A 336 1.52 27.42 -1.99
N LEU A 337 0.70 26.40 -1.61
CA LEU A 337 -0.07 25.58 -2.54
C LEU A 337 -1.59 25.84 -2.50
N GLY A 338 -2.07 26.64 -1.52
CA GLY A 338 -3.48 26.92 -1.32
C GLY A 338 -4.24 25.79 -0.66
N PHE A 339 -5.52 25.60 -1.00
CA PHE A 339 -6.38 24.59 -0.42
C PHE A 339 -6.12 23.21 -0.99
N GLY A 340 -6.03 22.21 -0.11
CA GLY A 340 -5.82 20.82 -0.45
C GLY A 340 -6.32 19.90 0.67
N PHE A 341 -5.82 18.68 0.68
CA PHE A 341 -6.19 17.68 1.67
C PHE A 341 -4.95 16.99 2.22
N ARG A 342 -4.94 16.77 3.52
CA ARG A 342 -4.03 15.85 4.17
C ARG A 342 -4.61 14.46 4.07
N CYS A 343 -3.94 13.60 3.33
CA CYS A 343 -4.33 12.22 3.15
C CYS A 343 -3.44 11.30 3.99
N GLY A 344 -4.06 10.28 4.59
CA GLY A 344 -3.38 9.23 5.32
C GLY A 344 -3.48 7.91 4.56
N PHE A 345 -2.36 7.19 4.47
CA PHE A 345 -2.18 5.97 3.68
C PHE A 345 -1.56 4.86 4.55
N LEU A 346 -1.75 3.60 4.16
CA LEU A 346 -1.17 2.44 4.84
C LEU A 346 0.36 2.38 4.71
N GLY A 347 0.87 2.78 3.54
CA GLY A 347 2.29 2.80 3.22
C GLY A 347 2.56 3.63 1.96
N LEU A 348 3.80 3.58 1.46
CA LEU A 348 4.19 4.34 0.26
C LEU A 348 3.52 3.82 -1.01
N LEU A 349 3.53 2.50 -1.20
CA LEU A 349 2.90 1.91 -2.39
C LEU A 349 1.41 2.23 -2.44
N HIS A 350 0.73 2.17 -1.28
CA HIS A 350 -0.66 2.59 -1.20
C HIS A 350 -0.83 4.07 -1.58
N MET A 351 0.04 4.96 -1.10
CA MET A 351 0.03 6.38 -1.47
C MET A 351 0.20 6.58 -2.97
N GLU A 352 1.19 5.94 -3.59
CA GLU A 352 1.45 6.04 -5.03
C GLU A 352 0.24 5.59 -5.86
N ILE A 353 -0.37 4.47 -5.48
CA ILE A 353 -1.55 3.93 -6.17
C ILE A 353 -2.72 4.90 -6.09
N ILE A 354 -3.00 5.45 -4.91
CA ILE A 354 -4.10 6.42 -4.73
C ILE A 354 -3.85 7.68 -5.55
N LEU A 355 -2.62 8.20 -5.56
CA LEU A 355 -2.26 9.39 -6.36
C LEU A 355 -2.42 9.11 -7.85
N GLU A 356 -1.91 8.00 -8.33
CA GLU A 356 -2.01 7.62 -9.74
C GLU A 356 -3.46 7.37 -10.17
N ARG A 357 -4.30 6.83 -9.29
CA ARG A 357 -5.75 6.72 -9.53
C ARG A 357 -6.42 8.09 -9.62
N LEU A 358 -6.08 9.03 -8.73
CA LEU A 358 -6.60 10.40 -8.80
C LEU A 358 -6.22 11.08 -10.13
N GLU A 359 -5.00 10.87 -10.60
CA GLU A 359 -4.54 11.43 -11.88
C GLU A 359 -5.23 10.77 -13.08
N ARG A 360 -5.29 9.44 -13.14
CA ARG A 360 -5.81 8.70 -14.30
C ARG A 360 -7.34 8.63 -14.35
N GLU A 361 -7.99 8.27 -13.23
CA GLU A 361 -9.45 8.06 -13.20
C GLU A 361 -10.23 9.39 -13.15
N TYR A 362 -9.64 10.43 -12.52
CA TYR A 362 -10.31 11.72 -12.32
C TYR A 362 -9.67 12.89 -13.11
N ASN A 363 -8.61 12.62 -13.88
CA ASN A 363 -7.89 13.61 -14.69
C ASN A 363 -7.46 14.86 -13.90
N LEU A 364 -6.84 14.62 -12.74
CA LEU A 364 -6.35 15.65 -11.84
C LEU A 364 -4.84 15.75 -11.94
N ASP A 365 -4.29 16.95 -12.13
CA ASP A 365 -2.88 17.22 -11.95
C ASP A 365 -2.64 17.54 -10.48
N LEU A 366 -1.78 16.78 -9.81
CA LEU A 366 -1.59 16.85 -8.37
C LEU A 366 -0.18 17.32 -7.99
N ILE A 367 -0.10 18.04 -6.88
CA ILE A 367 1.15 18.34 -6.18
C ILE A 367 1.06 17.68 -4.80
N THR A 368 2.04 16.87 -4.46
CA THR A 368 2.11 16.18 -3.18
C THR A 368 3.25 16.72 -2.32
N THR A 369 3.00 16.85 -1.02
CA THR A 369 4.07 17.12 -0.07
C THR A 369 4.82 15.85 0.26
N ALA A 370 6.01 15.97 0.85
CA ALA A 370 6.76 14.83 1.33
C ALA A 370 5.91 13.95 2.26
N PRO A 371 5.92 12.62 2.08
CA PRO A 371 5.26 11.72 3.01
C PRO A 371 5.88 11.86 4.40
N ASN A 372 5.05 11.77 5.42
CA ASN A 372 5.46 11.96 6.81
C ASN A 372 4.76 10.95 7.71
N VAL A 373 5.35 10.66 8.85
CA VAL A 373 4.75 9.84 9.91
C VAL A 373 4.07 10.72 10.95
N VAL A 374 3.27 10.15 11.84
CA VAL A 374 2.69 10.87 12.98
C VAL A 374 3.74 10.95 14.08
N TYR A 375 4.05 12.16 14.53
CA TYR A 375 4.90 12.38 15.71
C TYR A 375 4.02 12.73 16.90
N LYS A 376 4.38 12.25 18.09
CA LYS A 376 3.72 12.63 19.34
C LYS A 376 4.61 13.60 20.09
N ILE A 377 4.08 14.78 20.39
CA ILE A 377 4.81 15.84 21.05
C ILE A 377 4.11 16.21 22.34
N THR A 378 4.87 16.16 23.43
CA THR A 378 4.44 16.69 24.71
C THR A 378 5.05 18.07 24.90
N LYS A 379 4.21 19.09 25.10
CA LYS A 379 4.65 20.44 25.42
C LYS A 379 4.99 20.59 26.90
N ILE A 380 5.75 21.64 27.24
CA ILE A 380 6.12 21.98 28.62
C ILE A 380 4.90 22.24 29.53
N ASP A 381 3.79 22.68 28.94
CA ASP A 381 2.52 22.86 29.66
C ASP A 381 1.74 21.55 29.89
N GLY A 382 2.29 20.40 29.48
CA GLY A 382 1.67 19.08 29.59
C GLY A 382 0.69 18.75 28.46
N THR A 383 0.53 19.60 27.45
CA THR A 383 -0.34 19.33 26.31
C THR A 383 0.28 18.28 25.39
N GLU A 384 -0.45 17.21 25.10
CA GLU A 384 -0.06 16.20 24.12
C GLU A 384 -0.65 16.53 22.74
N LEU A 385 0.18 16.46 21.70
CA LEU A 385 -0.17 16.76 20.32
C LEU A 385 0.27 15.65 19.39
N ASP A 386 -0.63 15.21 18.52
CA ASP A 386 -0.29 14.40 17.37
C ASP A 386 0.04 15.31 16.17
N VAL A 387 1.28 15.25 15.71
CA VAL A 387 1.79 16.09 14.63
C VAL A 387 1.90 15.28 13.34
N TYR A 388 0.98 15.56 12.43
CA TYR A 388 0.90 14.91 11.12
C TYR A 388 1.65 15.66 10.01
N THR A 389 1.99 16.92 10.26
CA THR A 389 2.59 17.82 9.28
C THR A 389 3.66 18.69 9.92
N PRO A 390 4.76 19.01 9.21
CA PRO A 390 5.73 19.98 9.69
C PRO A 390 5.14 21.36 10.03
N LEU A 391 3.99 21.73 9.43
CA LEU A 391 3.30 22.98 9.70
C LEU A 391 2.84 23.11 11.16
N ASN A 392 2.40 22.01 11.75
CA ASN A 392 1.88 21.95 13.11
C ASN A 392 2.96 21.62 14.14
N TYR A 393 4.24 21.57 13.73
CA TYR A 393 5.35 21.32 14.65
C TYR A 393 5.54 22.53 15.56
N PRO A 394 5.46 22.38 16.90
CA PRO A 394 5.58 23.49 17.85
C PRO A 394 6.97 24.14 17.81
N ASP A 395 7.06 25.35 18.39
CA ASP A 395 8.37 25.97 18.61
C ASP A 395 9.25 25.05 19.49
N PRO A 396 10.53 24.84 19.14
CA PRO A 396 11.44 24.04 19.95
C PRO A 396 11.48 24.42 21.44
N ALA A 397 11.23 25.69 21.77
CA ALA A 397 11.18 26.17 23.14
C ALA A 397 9.95 25.70 23.92
N GLU A 398 8.89 25.25 23.26
CA GLU A 398 7.67 24.75 23.87
C GLU A 398 7.67 23.22 24.05
N ILE A 399 8.63 22.51 23.45
CA ILE A 399 8.67 21.05 23.43
C ILE A 399 9.39 20.52 24.66
N GLU A 400 8.72 19.69 25.45
CA GLU A 400 9.32 18.90 26.51
C GLU A 400 9.87 17.58 25.95
N THR A 401 9.04 16.83 25.21
CA THR A 401 9.41 15.54 24.63
C THR A 401 8.80 15.40 23.24
N ALA A 402 9.61 14.95 22.28
CA ALA A 402 9.17 14.55 20.96
C ALA A 402 9.40 13.04 20.77
N MET A 403 8.36 12.34 20.32
CA MET A 403 8.39 10.90 20.10
C MET A 403 8.11 10.59 18.63
N GLU A 404 8.89 9.67 18.07
CA GLU A 404 8.69 9.16 16.71
C GLU A 404 8.27 7.68 16.73
N PRO A 405 7.47 7.23 15.72
CA PRO A 405 7.10 5.83 15.61
C PRO A 405 8.29 4.99 15.16
N PHE A 406 8.46 3.85 15.81
CA PHE A 406 9.43 2.81 15.46
C PHE A 406 8.73 1.60 14.87
N ALA A 407 9.40 0.93 13.96
CA ALA A 407 8.98 -0.33 13.39
C ALA A 407 9.97 -1.44 13.71
N LYS A 408 9.42 -2.61 13.99
CA LYS A 408 10.16 -3.87 14.02
C LYS A 408 10.32 -4.34 12.58
N VAL A 409 11.55 -4.43 12.13
CA VAL A 409 11.92 -4.75 10.76
C VAL A 409 12.56 -6.12 10.69
N SER A 410 12.07 -6.98 9.79
CA SER A 410 12.66 -8.27 9.45
C SER A 410 13.13 -8.23 7.99
N VAL A 411 14.41 -8.52 7.78
CA VAL A 411 15.01 -8.61 6.44
C VAL A 411 15.52 -10.01 6.19
N LEU A 412 14.95 -10.68 5.20
CA LEU A 412 15.39 -12.00 4.76
C LEU A 412 16.31 -11.86 3.55
N THR A 413 17.48 -12.54 3.57
CA THR A 413 18.51 -12.40 2.54
C THR A 413 19.47 -13.58 2.51
N PRO A 414 20.16 -13.84 1.39
CA PRO A 414 21.34 -14.71 1.38
C PRO A 414 22.48 -14.17 2.25
N PRO A 415 23.31 -15.05 2.87
CA PRO A 415 24.38 -14.64 3.80
C PRO A 415 25.38 -13.64 3.22
N GLU A 416 25.62 -13.67 1.91
CA GLU A 416 26.58 -12.79 1.23
C GLU A 416 26.21 -11.31 1.31
N TYR A 417 24.91 -10.98 1.50
CA TYR A 417 24.43 -9.59 1.57
C TYR A 417 24.25 -9.06 3.00
N VAL A 418 24.46 -9.89 4.04
CA VAL A 418 24.29 -9.50 5.44
C VAL A 418 25.04 -8.21 5.77
N GLY A 419 26.32 -8.12 5.35
CA GLY A 419 27.15 -6.92 5.61
C GLY A 419 26.58 -5.65 4.98
N ALA A 420 26.08 -5.73 3.75
CA ALA A 420 25.49 -4.60 3.04
C ALA A 420 24.17 -4.14 3.69
N ILE A 421 23.38 -5.07 4.19
CA ILE A 421 22.12 -4.77 4.90
C ILE A 421 22.41 -4.17 6.28
N MET A 422 23.37 -4.72 7.01
CA MET A 422 23.77 -4.15 8.31
C MET A 422 24.24 -2.71 8.16
N GLU A 423 25.03 -2.40 7.15
CA GLU A 423 25.44 -1.04 6.83
C GLU A 423 24.24 -0.14 6.47
N LEU A 424 23.32 -0.61 5.62
CA LEU A 424 22.11 0.13 5.26
C LEU A 424 21.26 0.46 6.49
N CYS A 425 20.95 -0.53 7.31
CA CYS A 425 20.14 -0.34 8.50
C CYS A 425 20.81 0.58 9.52
N THR A 426 22.11 0.45 9.73
CA THR A 426 22.87 1.32 10.65
C THR A 426 22.85 2.77 10.18
N ASN A 427 23.04 3.02 8.88
CA ASN A 427 22.97 4.36 8.29
C ASN A 427 21.57 4.99 8.39
N ARG A 428 20.54 4.16 8.54
CA ARG A 428 19.13 4.54 8.73
C ARG A 428 18.69 4.45 10.20
N ARG A 429 19.62 4.58 11.15
CA ARG A 429 19.33 4.58 12.59
C ARG A 429 18.72 3.28 13.11
N GLY A 430 18.90 2.16 12.38
CA GLY A 430 18.43 0.86 12.78
C GLY A 430 19.22 0.30 13.96
N GLU A 431 18.49 -0.15 14.98
CA GLU A 431 19.03 -0.87 16.13
C GLU A 431 18.99 -2.36 15.84
N TYR A 432 20.14 -2.97 15.69
CA TYR A 432 20.24 -4.43 15.53
C TYR A 432 19.68 -5.15 16.75
N LYS A 433 18.83 -6.14 16.54
CA LYS A 433 18.26 -6.98 17.60
C LYS A 433 18.88 -8.36 17.59
N ASP A 434 18.65 -9.13 16.54
CA ASP A 434 19.20 -10.47 16.37
C ASP A 434 19.32 -10.85 14.90
N MET A 435 19.91 -12.01 14.66
CA MET A 435 20.06 -12.61 13.35
C MET A 435 19.88 -14.11 13.48
N LYS A 436 19.03 -14.69 12.64
CA LYS A 436 18.77 -16.12 12.60
C LYS A 436 19.14 -16.68 11.24
N TYR A 437 19.89 -17.77 11.23
CA TYR A 437 20.05 -18.59 10.05
C TYR A 437 18.84 -19.52 9.97
N LEU A 438 18.00 -19.34 8.97
CA LEU A 438 16.88 -20.24 8.70
C LEU A 438 17.40 -21.55 8.10
N ASP A 439 18.35 -21.40 7.17
CA ASP A 439 19.10 -22.48 6.53
C ASP A 439 20.51 -21.97 6.11
N PRO A 440 21.40 -22.82 5.56
CA PRO A 440 22.73 -22.38 5.11
C PRO A 440 22.73 -21.29 4.04
N THR A 441 21.62 -21.10 3.33
CA THR A 441 21.49 -20.16 2.20
C THR A 441 20.71 -18.90 2.55
N ARG A 442 20.06 -18.86 3.75
CA ARG A 442 19.15 -17.78 4.14
C ARG A 442 19.33 -17.33 5.58
N VAL A 443 19.34 -16.02 5.74
CA VAL A 443 19.50 -15.32 7.01
C VAL A 443 18.39 -14.31 7.18
N GLU A 444 17.76 -14.31 8.34
CA GLU A 444 16.80 -13.30 8.76
C GLU A 444 17.46 -12.35 9.76
N LEU A 445 17.45 -11.05 9.44
CA LEU A 445 17.97 -10.00 10.31
C LEU A 445 16.81 -9.21 10.91
N HIS A 446 16.85 -9.01 12.22
CA HIS A 446 15.85 -8.21 12.94
C HIS A 446 16.43 -6.89 13.43
N TYR A 447 15.71 -5.83 13.14
CA TYR A 447 16.03 -4.47 13.54
C TYR A 447 14.82 -3.78 14.16
N SER A 448 15.08 -2.78 15.01
CA SER A 448 14.11 -1.76 15.38
C SER A 448 14.54 -0.46 14.72
N MET A 449 13.69 0.13 13.87
CA MET A 449 14.04 1.30 13.06
C MET A 449 12.96 2.37 13.17
N PRO A 450 13.33 3.67 13.10
CA PRO A 450 12.35 4.72 12.96
C PRO A 450 11.55 4.53 11.66
N LEU A 451 10.23 4.55 11.74
CA LEU A 451 9.36 4.36 10.57
C LEU A 451 9.65 5.37 9.46
N ASN A 452 9.98 6.60 9.83
CA ASN A 452 10.34 7.65 8.88
C ASN A 452 11.60 7.35 8.04
N GLU A 453 12.51 6.51 8.51
CA GLU A 453 13.70 6.07 7.76
C GLU A 453 13.42 4.90 6.81
N ILE A 454 12.24 4.26 6.95
CA ILE A 454 11.81 3.13 6.12
C ILE A 454 10.96 3.62 4.95
N ILE A 455 10.08 4.60 5.19
CA ILE A 455 9.06 5.03 4.22
C ILE A 455 9.60 5.80 3.01
N TYR A 456 10.86 6.21 2.96
CA TYR A 456 11.37 6.93 1.79
C TYR A 456 11.88 5.94 0.72
N ASP A 457 13.12 5.63 0.70
CA ASP A 457 13.80 4.86 -0.35
C ASP A 457 14.46 3.57 0.17
N PHE A 458 14.08 3.15 1.39
CA PHE A 458 14.72 2.00 2.04
C PHE A 458 14.52 0.70 1.26
N PHE A 459 13.32 0.47 0.72
CA PHE A 459 13.02 -0.74 -0.05
C PHE A 459 13.84 -0.80 -1.34
N ASP A 460 13.93 0.31 -2.07
CA ASP A 460 14.72 0.39 -3.30
C ASP A 460 16.22 0.24 -3.01
N ALA A 461 16.71 0.87 -1.95
CA ALA A 461 18.08 0.72 -1.49
C ALA A 461 18.40 -0.72 -1.07
N LEU A 462 17.46 -1.41 -0.41
CA LEU A 462 17.58 -2.81 -0.04
C LEU A 462 17.69 -3.70 -1.28
N LYS A 463 16.73 -3.57 -2.21
CA LYS A 463 16.72 -4.35 -3.47
C LYS A 463 17.98 -4.10 -4.30
N SER A 464 18.41 -2.86 -4.44
CA SER A 464 19.63 -2.51 -5.16
C SER A 464 20.89 -3.14 -4.55
N ARG A 465 21.05 -3.07 -3.22
CA ARG A 465 22.25 -3.59 -2.51
C ARG A 465 22.27 -5.12 -2.44
N THR A 466 21.13 -5.77 -2.56
CA THR A 466 20.98 -7.22 -2.52
C THR A 466 20.73 -7.85 -3.89
N ARG A 467 20.86 -7.09 -4.99
CA ARG A 467 20.55 -7.54 -6.36
C ARG A 467 19.15 -8.16 -6.50
N GLY A 468 18.19 -7.64 -5.73
CA GLY A 468 16.82 -8.12 -5.71
C GLY A 468 16.51 -9.26 -4.73
N TYR A 469 17.53 -9.86 -4.10
CA TYR A 469 17.33 -11.01 -3.19
C TYR A 469 16.87 -10.64 -1.78
N GLY A 470 17.03 -9.39 -1.34
CA GLY A 470 16.56 -8.96 -0.03
C GLY A 470 15.06 -8.73 -0.02
N SER A 471 14.35 -9.34 0.92
CA SER A 471 12.94 -9.07 1.17
C SER A 471 12.75 -8.44 2.54
N LEU A 472 11.73 -7.58 2.65
CA LEU A 472 11.45 -6.74 3.82
C LEU A 472 10.04 -7.01 4.32
N ASN A 473 9.91 -7.16 5.63
CA ASN A 473 8.65 -7.02 6.35
C ASN A 473 8.85 -6.04 7.52
N TYR A 474 7.82 -5.27 7.88
CA TYR A 474 7.87 -4.39 9.03
C TYR A 474 6.51 -4.27 9.72
N GLU A 475 6.56 -4.07 11.03
CA GLU A 475 5.38 -3.89 11.89
C GLU A 475 5.64 -2.73 12.85
N LEU A 476 4.59 -2.01 13.22
CA LEU A 476 4.70 -0.91 14.16
C LEU A 476 5.07 -1.44 15.56
N GLU A 477 6.19 -0.96 16.12
CA GLU A 477 6.67 -1.36 17.45
C GLU A 477 6.17 -0.43 18.55
N GLY A 478 5.83 0.83 18.20
CA GLY A 478 5.37 1.87 19.12
C GLY A 478 6.15 3.17 18.96
N TYR A 479 6.07 4.04 19.95
CA TYR A 479 6.70 5.35 19.94
C TYR A 479 7.88 5.41 20.90
N ARG A 480 8.96 6.10 20.47
CA ARG A 480 10.16 6.33 21.30
C ARG A 480 10.59 7.80 21.26
N PRO A 481 11.14 8.32 22.38
CA PRO A 481 11.67 9.68 22.42
C PRO A 481 12.82 9.85 21.40
N SER A 482 12.81 10.96 20.68
CA SER A 482 13.83 11.28 19.69
C SER A 482 14.09 12.79 19.60
N LYS A 483 15.32 13.17 19.25
CA LYS A 483 15.72 14.56 19.04
C LYS A 483 15.28 15.01 17.64
N LEU A 484 14.04 15.46 17.52
CA LEU A 484 13.48 15.90 16.25
C LEU A 484 13.60 17.41 16.08
N VAL A 485 13.81 17.84 14.85
CA VAL A 485 13.86 19.25 14.46
C VAL A 485 13.05 19.47 13.18
N LYS A 486 12.41 20.64 13.12
CA LYS A 486 11.76 21.11 11.89
C LYS A 486 12.80 21.77 11.00
N LEU A 487 12.91 21.29 9.77
CA LEU A 487 13.73 21.88 8.71
C LEU A 487 12.80 22.64 7.76
N ASP A 488 12.96 23.95 7.69
CA ASP A 488 12.24 24.81 6.75
C ASP A 488 13.10 25.08 5.52
N ILE A 489 12.51 24.94 4.34
CA ILE A 489 13.14 25.30 3.06
C ILE A 489 12.67 26.69 2.64
N LEU A 490 13.63 27.57 2.35
CA LEU A 490 13.37 28.93 1.90
C LEU A 490 13.82 29.07 0.45
N LEU A 491 12.92 29.59 -0.39
CA LEU A 491 13.23 30.00 -1.75
C LEU A 491 13.13 31.53 -1.83
N ASN A 492 14.21 32.17 -2.25
CA ASN A 492 14.32 33.63 -2.31
C ASN A 492 14.01 34.35 -0.96
N GLY A 493 14.27 33.66 0.16
CA GLY A 493 14.04 34.17 1.52
C GLY A 493 12.64 33.91 2.09
N GLU A 494 11.72 33.36 1.30
CA GLU A 494 10.37 32.97 1.75
C GLU A 494 10.31 31.49 2.05
N VAL A 495 9.68 31.10 3.17
CA VAL A 495 9.50 29.70 3.56
C VAL A 495 8.46 29.05 2.63
N VAL A 496 8.84 27.92 2.06
CA VAL A 496 7.93 27.05 1.30
C VAL A 496 7.48 25.94 2.24
N ASP A 497 6.33 26.09 2.84
CA ASP A 497 5.78 25.19 3.85
C ASP A 497 5.61 23.74 3.34
N ALA A 498 5.26 23.58 2.08
CA ALA A 498 5.13 22.28 1.42
C ALA A 498 6.47 21.51 1.28
N LEU A 499 7.61 22.18 1.43
CA LEU A 499 8.96 21.62 1.41
C LEU A 499 9.59 21.56 2.80
N SER A 500 8.83 21.74 3.87
CA SER A 500 9.33 21.59 5.23
C SER A 500 9.32 20.11 5.66
N PHE A 501 10.28 19.73 6.51
CA PHE A 501 10.47 18.36 6.99
C PHE A 501 10.63 18.31 8.51
N ILE A 502 10.23 17.17 9.11
CA ILE A 502 10.63 16.84 10.48
C ILE A 502 11.73 15.79 10.38
N LEU A 503 12.90 16.08 10.92
CA LEU A 503 14.10 15.25 10.79
C LEU A 503 14.75 15.00 12.16
N PHE A 504 15.52 13.94 12.24
CA PHE A 504 16.43 13.71 13.37
C PHE A 504 17.57 14.75 13.35
N ALA A 505 17.81 15.38 14.48
CA ALA A 505 18.70 16.53 14.58
C ALA A 505 20.13 16.29 14.05
N ASP A 506 20.70 15.09 14.35
CA ASP A 506 22.08 14.78 13.97
C ASP A 506 22.25 14.62 12.44
N ASN A 507 21.19 14.21 11.74
CA ASN A 507 21.18 14.02 10.30
C ASN A 507 20.72 15.27 9.52
N ALA A 508 20.19 16.27 10.23
CA ALA A 508 19.54 17.43 9.63
C ALA A 508 20.43 18.21 8.67
N TYR A 509 21.70 18.42 9.02
CA TYR A 509 22.66 19.14 8.16
C TYR A 509 22.94 18.42 6.84
N THR A 510 23.20 17.13 6.90
CA THR A 510 23.49 16.31 5.71
C THR A 510 22.30 16.25 4.77
N ARG A 511 21.09 16.01 5.32
CA ARG A 511 19.85 16.02 4.54
C ARG A 511 19.53 17.41 3.97
N ALA A 512 19.67 18.47 4.77
CA ALA A 512 19.45 19.84 4.31
C ALA A 512 20.29 20.20 3.10
N ARG A 513 21.57 19.79 3.10
CA ARG A 513 22.48 20.03 1.99
C ARG A 513 22.04 19.29 0.73
N LYS A 514 21.75 18.00 0.84
CA LYS A 514 21.26 17.19 -0.30
C LYS A 514 19.95 17.76 -0.88
N ILE A 515 19.00 18.16 -0.02
CA ILE A 515 17.74 18.79 -0.43
C ILE A 515 18.01 20.07 -1.22
N CYS A 516 18.88 20.97 -0.72
CA CYS A 516 19.22 22.20 -1.42
C CYS A 516 19.89 21.93 -2.78
N GLU A 517 20.77 20.92 -2.87
CA GLU A 517 21.43 20.51 -4.11
C GLU A 517 20.39 19.97 -5.13
N LYS A 518 19.51 19.05 -4.72
CA LYS A 518 18.43 18.50 -5.58
C LYS A 518 17.46 19.60 -6.05
N LEU A 519 17.03 20.50 -5.17
CA LEU A 519 16.16 21.63 -5.55
C LEU A 519 16.83 22.56 -6.56
N LYS A 520 18.12 22.86 -6.37
CA LYS A 520 18.89 23.67 -7.32
C LYS A 520 18.94 23.06 -8.72
N ASP A 521 19.01 21.74 -8.82
CA ASP A 521 19.13 21.04 -10.10
C ASP A 521 17.74 20.89 -10.79
N ASN A 522 16.67 20.78 -10.03
CA ASN A 522 15.31 20.57 -10.54
C ASN A 522 14.50 21.85 -10.74
N ILE A 523 14.81 22.94 -10.03
CA ILE A 523 14.13 24.22 -10.25
C ILE A 523 14.75 24.95 -11.45
N PRO A 524 13.98 25.30 -12.48
CA PRO A 524 14.49 25.97 -13.66
C PRO A 524 15.03 27.38 -13.35
N ARG A 525 16.11 27.76 -14.04
CA ARG A 525 16.68 29.10 -13.90
C ARG A 525 15.69 30.16 -14.34
N GLN A 526 15.54 31.18 -13.50
CA GLN A 526 14.70 32.33 -13.81
C GLN A 526 15.54 33.58 -14.16
N MET A 527 14.88 34.69 -14.41
CA MET A 527 15.58 35.94 -14.79
C MET A 527 16.39 36.54 -13.66
N PHE A 528 16.16 36.11 -12.42
CA PHE A 528 16.87 36.52 -11.20
C PHE A 528 17.53 35.32 -10.51
N GLU A 529 18.43 35.59 -9.59
CA GLU A 529 19.11 34.59 -8.80
C GLU A 529 18.19 34.13 -7.66
N ILE A 530 18.03 32.79 -7.49
CA ILE A 530 17.20 32.23 -6.45
C ILE A 530 18.10 31.56 -5.42
N PRO A 531 18.24 32.12 -4.20
CA PRO A 531 18.85 31.41 -3.10
C PRO A 531 17.91 30.33 -2.59
N VAL A 532 18.36 29.08 -2.56
CA VAL A 532 17.72 27.93 -1.92
C VAL A 532 18.40 27.75 -0.57
N GLN A 533 17.65 27.87 0.50
CA GLN A 533 18.19 27.82 1.86
C GLN A 533 17.40 26.82 2.69
N ALA A 534 18.10 26.13 3.59
CA ALA A 534 17.47 25.27 4.59
C ALA A 534 17.80 25.81 5.98
N ALA A 535 16.77 25.96 6.82
CA ALA A 535 16.88 26.57 8.14
C ALA A 535 16.21 25.73 9.23
N ILE A 536 16.78 25.76 10.44
CA ILE A 536 16.22 25.19 11.66
C ILE A 536 16.04 26.32 12.67
N GLY A 537 14.80 26.54 13.14
CA GLY A 537 14.50 27.62 14.11
C GLY A 537 14.96 29.00 13.59
N GLY A 538 14.82 29.27 12.29
CA GLY A 538 15.24 30.52 11.65
C GLY A 538 16.74 30.60 11.32
N LYS A 539 17.59 29.68 11.80
CA LYS A 539 19.04 29.64 11.48
C LYS A 539 19.28 28.85 10.21
N VAL A 540 19.82 29.50 9.18
CA VAL A 540 20.21 28.84 7.93
C VAL A 540 21.40 27.90 8.17
N ILE A 541 21.23 26.61 7.86
CA ILE A 541 22.24 25.55 8.01
C ILE A 541 22.83 25.09 6.67
N ALA A 542 22.08 25.22 5.57
CA ALA A 542 22.55 24.90 4.23
C ALA A 542 22.06 25.95 3.23
N ARG A 543 22.85 26.20 2.19
CA ARG A 543 22.49 27.16 1.14
C ARG A 543 23.09 26.75 -0.19
N GLU A 544 22.25 26.77 -1.23
CA GLU A 544 22.62 26.69 -2.64
C GLU A 544 22.04 27.88 -3.40
N THR A 545 22.51 28.10 -4.62
CA THR A 545 22.08 29.24 -5.41
C THR A 545 21.80 28.83 -6.85
N ILE A 546 20.59 29.06 -7.32
CA ILE A 546 20.20 28.89 -8.72
C ILE A 546 20.57 30.19 -9.45
N LYS A 547 21.53 30.10 -10.37
CA LYS A 547 21.99 31.26 -11.12
C LYS A 547 20.92 31.77 -12.09
N ALA A 548 20.75 33.07 -12.18
CA ALA A 548 19.83 33.68 -13.14
C ALA A 548 20.15 33.29 -14.60
N LEU A 549 19.12 33.21 -15.44
CA LEU A 549 19.27 33.07 -16.90
C LEU A 549 20.16 34.20 -17.43
N ARG A 550 21.18 33.86 -18.19
CA ARG A 550 22.04 34.83 -18.86
C ARG A 550 21.66 34.93 -20.32
N LYS A 551 21.25 36.12 -20.74
CA LYS A 551 21.19 36.43 -22.17
C LYS A 551 22.60 36.46 -22.71
N ASP A 552 22.92 35.77 -23.79
CA ASP A 552 24.23 35.84 -24.45
C ASP A 552 24.37 37.21 -25.10
N VAL A 553 24.89 38.15 -24.32
CA VAL A 553 25.16 39.53 -24.81
C VAL A 553 26.37 39.59 -25.72
N LEU A 554 27.13 38.48 -25.81
CA LEU A 554 28.33 38.38 -26.64
C LEU A 554 28.04 37.74 -27.99
N ALA A 555 26.88 37.13 -28.21
CA ALA A 555 26.50 36.47 -29.48
C ALA A 555 26.62 37.37 -30.71
N LYS A 556 26.43 38.68 -30.52
CA LYS A 556 26.54 39.68 -31.60
C LYS A 556 27.91 40.37 -31.69
N CYS A 557 28.90 39.94 -30.87
CA CYS A 557 30.26 40.50 -30.88
C CYS A 557 31.15 39.69 -31.83
N TYR A 558 31.16 40.06 -33.10
CA TYR A 558 32.12 39.57 -34.07
C TYR A 558 33.46 40.31 -33.85
N GLY A 559 34.56 39.53 -33.58
CA GLY A 559 35.94 40.04 -33.46
C GLY A 559 36.50 40.06 -32.04
N GLY A 560 37.79 40.20 -31.93
CA GLY A 560 38.62 40.02 -30.71
C GLY A 560 38.62 41.17 -29.70
N ASP A 561 37.68 42.12 -29.73
CA ASP A 561 37.66 43.25 -28.79
C ASP A 561 37.26 42.79 -27.37
N ILE A 562 38.25 42.44 -26.59
CA ILE A 562 38.16 41.99 -25.20
C ILE A 562 37.56 43.08 -24.31
N THR A 563 37.86 44.35 -24.58
CA THR A 563 37.40 45.48 -23.77
C THR A 563 35.89 45.68 -23.90
N ARG A 564 35.36 45.58 -25.12
CA ARG A 564 33.93 45.66 -25.39
C ARG A 564 33.16 44.49 -24.78
N LYS A 565 33.74 43.27 -24.85
CA LYS A 565 33.19 42.07 -24.20
C LYS A 565 33.10 42.24 -22.69
N LYS A 566 34.15 42.70 -22.02
CA LYS A 566 34.17 42.99 -20.58
C LYS A 566 33.12 44.04 -20.19
N LYS A 567 33.04 45.16 -20.93
CA LYS A 567 32.07 46.23 -20.67
C LYS A 567 30.62 45.78 -20.80
N LEU A 568 30.31 44.92 -21.77
CA LEU A 568 28.96 44.35 -21.94
C LEU A 568 28.62 43.40 -20.79
N LEU A 569 29.57 42.58 -20.33
CA LEU A 569 29.38 41.68 -19.16
C LEU A 569 29.22 42.49 -17.87
N GLU A 570 29.98 43.57 -17.66
CA GLU A 570 29.82 44.47 -16.50
C GLU A 570 28.49 45.17 -16.50
N LYS A 571 28.01 45.72 -17.63
CA LYS A 571 26.68 46.30 -17.77
C LYS A 571 25.58 45.30 -17.48
N GLN A 572 25.72 44.05 -17.93
CA GLN A 572 24.77 42.98 -17.62
C GLN A 572 24.77 42.67 -16.12
N LYS A 573 25.94 42.64 -15.47
CA LYS A 573 26.09 42.42 -14.03
C LYS A 573 25.45 43.54 -13.21
N GLU A 574 25.69 44.80 -13.60
CA GLU A 574 25.08 45.97 -12.95
C GLU A 574 23.54 46.03 -13.15
N GLY A 575 23.05 45.75 -14.37
CA GLY A 575 21.63 45.67 -14.66
C GLY A 575 20.90 44.64 -13.81
N LYS A 576 21.55 43.48 -13.59
CA LYS A 576 21.01 42.43 -12.72
C LYS A 576 20.99 42.81 -11.25
N LYS A 577 21.97 43.55 -10.74
CA LYS A 577 21.98 44.07 -9.37
C LYS A 577 20.85 45.09 -9.10
N ARG A 578 20.39 45.79 -10.14
CA ARG A 578 19.31 46.80 -10.06
C ARG A 578 17.91 46.22 -10.32
N MET A 579 17.77 44.97 -10.76
CA MET A 579 16.46 44.35 -10.90
C MET A 579 15.89 44.05 -9.50
N PRO A 580 14.76 44.65 -9.13
CA PRO A 580 14.11 44.30 -7.89
C PRO A 580 13.68 42.83 -7.95
N THR A 581 13.95 42.10 -6.91
CA THR A 581 13.53 40.70 -6.71
C THR A 581 12.04 40.63 -6.40
N PHE A 582 11.19 41.13 -7.29
CA PHE A 582 9.73 40.97 -7.23
C PHE A 582 9.37 39.79 -8.16
N GLY A 583 9.19 38.61 -7.59
CA GLY A 583 8.71 37.46 -8.35
C GLY A 583 8.50 36.27 -7.45
N THR A 584 7.32 35.71 -7.48
CA THR A 584 7.06 34.38 -6.96
C THR A 584 7.90 33.38 -7.73
N VAL A 585 8.66 32.56 -7.01
CA VAL A 585 9.44 31.47 -7.62
C VAL A 585 8.45 30.38 -8.04
N SER A 586 8.36 30.11 -9.33
CA SER A 586 7.61 28.96 -9.82
C SER A 586 8.41 27.68 -9.57
N VAL A 587 7.87 26.78 -8.77
CA VAL A 587 8.46 25.49 -8.46
C VAL A 587 7.66 24.42 -9.23
N PRO A 588 8.29 23.66 -10.14
CA PRO A 588 7.61 22.60 -10.84
C PRO A 588 7.28 21.43 -9.89
N SER A 589 6.23 20.66 -10.19
CA SER A 589 5.82 19.47 -9.43
C SER A 589 6.97 18.47 -9.28
N ASP A 590 7.78 18.29 -10.32
CA ASP A 590 8.95 17.39 -10.31
C ASP A 590 9.99 17.75 -9.24
N ALA A 591 10.10 19.02 -8.86
CA ALA A 591 11.02 19.44 -7.81
C ALA A 591 10.59 18.96 -6.42
N PHE A 592 9.27 18.82 -6.17
CA PHE A 592 8.75 18.26 -4.93
C PHE A 592 9.05 16.75 -4.86
N MET A 593 8.88 16.03 -5.96
CA MET A 593 9.18 14.60 -6.05
C MET A 593 10.68 14.31 -5.98
N ALA A 594 11.51 15.15 -6.60
CA ALA A 594 12.97 14.98 -6.60
C ALA A 594 13.60 15.05 -5.19
N VAL A 595 12.98 15.79 -4.27
CA VAL A 595 13.45 15.90 -2.88
C VAL A 595 13.18 14.63 -2.08
N LEU A 596 12.25 13.78 -2.52
CA LEU A 596 11.94 12.51 -1.85
C LEU A 596 12.98 11.42 -2.12
N LYS A 597 13.65 11.48 -3.27
CA LYS A 597 14.67 10.52 -3.71
C LYS A 597 16.09 11.08 -3.49
N LEU A 598 16.50 11.13 -2.23
CA LEU A 598 17.79 11.76 -1.85
C LEU A 598 19.01 10.87 -2.04
N ASP A 599 18.83 9.55 -2.11
CA ASP A 599 19.94 8.58 -2.15
C ASP A 599 20.15 7.94 -3.54
N GLU A 600 19.46 8.42 -4.57
CA GLU A 600 19.74 8.11 -5.99
C GLU A 600 20.81 9.01 -6.58
#